data_1f1548de6e4fedf8215b22b2f26016f5
#
_entry.id   1f1548de6e4fedf8215b22b2f26016f5
#
_cell.length_a   1.000
_cell.length_b   1.000
_cell.length_c   1.000
_cell.angle_alpha   90.00
_cell.angle_beta   90.00
_cell.angle_gamma   90.00
#
_symmetry.space_group_name_H-M   'P 1'
#
loop_
_entity.id
_entity.type
_entity.pdbx_description
1 polymer ?
#
loop_
_entity_poly.entity_id
_entity_poly.type
_entity_poly.pdbx_seq_one_letter_code
_entity_poly.pdbx_strand_id
1 'polypeptide(L)'
;MRDSFLKKELIRVRGQQLIINNLINKKKFKIPIHLALGHEALSVAIAQNFSINDKLLLTHRNIHYHLSLSKTLNSSIEAYELKRKGLESGKYGSMNLINKKKGIIYTSSILGNNLPVSLGVAYAQKNKKNVVFVVTGDGAIEEGSFWESCVLAKSLNLKLIFAVENNDWSMYSSIKDRRSKINLKKFADSIGLKYLYLESNDVVDYFKKIKSYKQFIKENSVPGIVEVKLHTLGFKTIQRENKKKFINYHHGGIKDLKFYDNIILSKSKKDPIFVMKSS
;
A
#
# COMPACT_ATOMS: atom_id res chain seq x y z
N MET A 1 -0.20 3.67 -25.80
CA MET A 1 -1.46 2.99 -25.38
C MET A 1 -1.43 2.56 -23.90
N ARG A 2 -0.40 1.84 -23.43
CA ARG A 2 -0.33 1.36 -22.02
C ARG A 2 -0.15 2.50 -21.00
N ASP A 3 0.67 3.49 -21.30
CA ASP A 3 0.90 4.62 -20.40
C ASP A 3 -0.37 5.44 -20.18
N SER A 4 -1.14 5.69 -21.23
CA SER A 4 -2.46 6.34 -21.13
C SER A 4 -3.44 5.54 -20.27
N PHE A 5 -3.40 4.21 -20.34
CA PHE A 5 -4.21 3.35 -19.49
C PHE A 5 -3.80 3.45 -18.01
N LEU A 6 -2.49 3.41 -17.70
CA LEU A 6 -1.98 3.57 -16.33
C LEU A 6 -2.37 4.92 -15.73
N LYS A 7 -2.26 6.00 -16.53
CA LYS A 7 -2.68 7.34 -16.14
C LYS A 7 -4.19 7.40 -15.82
N LYS A 8 -5.03 6.76 -16.65
CA LYS A 8 -6.48 6.65 -16.38
C LYS A 8 -6.81 5.88 -15.10
N GLU A 9 -6.11 4.76 -14.85
CA GLU A 9 -6.31 3.97 -13.64
C GLU A 9 -5.88 4.76 -12.38
N LEU A 10 -4.81 5.52 -12.45
CA LEU A 10 -4.37 6.39 -11.37
C LEU A 10 -5.46 7.42 -10.99
N ILE A 11 -6.01 8.11 -12.00
CA ILE A 11 -7.12 9.06 -11.83
C ILE A 11 -8.35 8.38 -11.23
N ARG A 12 -8.68 7.19 -11.72
CA ARG A 12 -9.83 6.40 -11.24
C ARG A 12 -9.68 6.05 -9.75
N VAL A 13 -8.53 5.55 -9.34
CA VAL A 13 -8.28 5.17 -7.93
C VAL A 13 -8.34 6.39 -7.02
N ARG A 14 -7.76 7.54 -7.43
CA ARG A 14 -7.88 8.80 -6.72
C ARG A 14 -9.34 9.24 -6.58
N GLY A 15 -10.08 9.29 -7.68
CA GLY A 15 -11.49 9.69 -7.68
C GLY A 15 -12.35 8.81 -6.76
N GLN A 16 -12.13 7.50 -6.78
CA GLN A 16 -12.84 6.57 -5.90
C GLN A 16 -12.49 6.78 -4.42
N GLN A 17 -11.25 7.08 -4.08
CA GLN A 17 -10.88 7.45 -2.71
C GLN A 17 -11.53 8.76 -2.25
N LEU A 18 -11.65 9.74 -3.14
CA LEU A 18 -12.35 11.00 -2.83
C LEU A 18 -13.85 10.79 -2.60
N ILE A 19 -14.50 9.89 -3.36
CA ILE A 19 -15.89 9.49 -3.11
C ILE A 19 -16.01 8.86 -1.71
N ILE A 20 -15.11 7.94 -1.35
CA ILE A 20 -15.12 7.32 -0.02
C ILE A 20 -14.87 8.38 1.07
N ASN A 21 -13.96 9.32 0.86
CA ASN A 21 -13.74 10.44 1.79
C ASN A 21 -15.03 11.23 2.06
N ASN A 22 -15.78 11.54 0.99
CA ASN A 22 -17.06 12.23 1.14
C ASN A 22 -18.07 11.39 1.94
N LEU A 23 -18.16 10.09 1.69
CA LEU A 23 -19.03 9.18 2.44
C LEU A 23 -18.64 9.08 3.93
N ILE A 24 -17.34 9.07 4.24
CA ILE A 24 -16.85 9.10 5.62
C ILE A 24 -17.27 10.41 6.31
N ASN A 25 -17.07 11.56 5.64
CA ASN A 25 -17.46 12.86 6.17
C ASN A 25 -18.97 12.99 6.40
N LYS A 26 -19.79 12.30 5.59
CA LYS A 26 -21.24 12.14 5.77
C LYS A 26 -21.62 11.09 6.84
N LYS A 27 -20.64 10.55 7.58
CA LYS A 27 -20.85 9.53 8.63
C LYS A 27 -21.54 8.24 8.11
N LYS A 28 -21.33 7.89 6.83
CA LYS A 28 -21.93 6.70 6.21
C LYS A 28 -21.42 5.39 6.82
N PHE A 29 -20.20 5.37 7.33
CA PHE A 29 -19.54 4.18 7.87
C PHE A 29 -19.36 4.30 9.39
N LYS A 30 -19.54 3.16 10.08
CA LYS A 30 -19.35 3.03 11.55
C LYS A 30 -17.97 2.49 11.93
N ILE A 31 -17.12 2.19 10.96
CA ILE A 31 -15.79 1.61 11.13
C ILE A 31 -14.71 2.60 10.71
N PRO A 32 -13.50 2.52 11.27
CA PRO A 32 -12.38 3.36 10.83
C PRO A 32 -11.96 2.95 9.42
N ILE A 33 -11.75 3.94 8.55
CA ILE A 33 -11.24 3.74 7.18
C ILE A 33 -9.95 4.55 7.02
N HIS A 34 -8.94 3.93 6.45
CA HIS A 34 -7.62 4.51 6.21
C HIS A 34 -7.47 4.81 4.71
N LEU A 35 -7.69 6.07 4.32
CA LEU A 35 -7.42 6.49 2.96
C LEU A 35 -5.91 6.47 2.68
N ALA A 36 -5.56 6.29 1.43
CA ALA A 36 -4.19 6.22 0.94
C ALA A 36 -3.97 7.23 -0.20
N LEU A 37 -4.47 8.46 0.00
CA LEU A 37 -4.25 9.56 -0.94
C LEU A 37 -2.75 9.87 -1.02
N GLY A 38 -2.18 9.83 -2.22
CA GLY A 38 -0.73 9.96 -2.45
C GLY A 38 0.00 8.64 -2.66
N HIS A 39 -0.62 7.48 -2.36
CA HIS A 39 -0.03 6.15 -2.53
C HIS A 39 -0.46 5.44 -3.82
N GLU A 40 -1.29 6.06 -4.63
CA GLU A 40 -1.99 5.41 -5.75
C GLU A 40 -1.04 4.88 -6.82
N ALA A 41 0.09 5.55 -7.06
CA ALA A 41 1.04 5.14 -8.10
C ALA A 41 1.58 3.71 -7.85
N LEU A 42 1.94 3.39 -6.60
CA LEU A 42 2.42 2.07 -6.24
C LEU A 42 1.33 1.00 -6.41
N SER A 43 0.14 1.26 -5.87
CA SER A 43 -0.94 0.26 -5.92
C SER A 43 -1.41 -0.03 -7.34
N VAL A 44 -1.48 0.98 -8.21
CA VAL A 44 -1.78 0.80 -9.64
C VAL A 44 -0.66 0.03 -10.33
N ALA A 45 0.61 0.36 -10.08
CA ALA A 45 1.75 -0.32 -10.67
C ALA A 45 1.81 -1.80 -10.26
N ILE A 46 1.58 -2.13 -8.98
CA ILE A 46 1.48 -3.52 -8.51
C ILE A 46 0.29 -4.22 -9.17
N ALA A 47 -0.91 -3.62 -9.14
CA ALA A 47 -2.11 -4.24 -9.68
C ALA A 47 -2.02 -4.55 -11.18
N GLN A 48 -1.34 -3.68 -11.96
CA GLN A 48 -1.16 -3.88 -13.40
C GLN A 48 -0.04 -4.89 -13.76
N ASN A 49 0.79 -5.25 -12.76
CA ASN A 49 1.78 -6.32 -12.85
C ASN A 49 1.33 -7.63 -12.18
N PHE A 50 0.14 -7.61 -11.56
CA PHE A 50 -0.39 -8.74 -10.80
C PHE A 50 -0.96 -9.80 -11.73
N SER A 51 -0.54 -11.04 -11.56
CA SER A 51 -1.04 -12.20 -12.30
C SER A 51 -2.13 -12.91 -11.47
N ILE A 52 -3.02 -13.65 -12.13
CA ILE A 52 -4.16 -14.30 -11.46
C ILE A 52 -3.77 -15.24 -10.32
N ASN A 53 -2.58 -15.83 -10.40
CA ASN A 53 -2.08 -16.77 -9.39
C ASN A 53 -1.22 -16.12 -8.31
N ASP A 54 -0.83 -14.85 -8.48
CA ASP A 54 -0.09 -14.12 -7.46
C ASP A 54 -0.93 -13.95 -6.20
N LYS A 55 -0.29 -13.70 -5.08
CA LYS A 55 -0.94 -13.44 -3.80
C LYS A 55 -0.48 -12.12 -3.22
N LEU A 56 -1.41 -11.42 -2.60
CA LEU A 56 -1.17 -10.12 -1.98
C LEU A 56 -1.64 -10.16 -0.53
N LEU A 57 -0.74 -9.80 0.37
CA LEU A 57 -1.01 -9.62 1.79
C LEU A 57 -0.85 -8.12 2.12
N LEU A 58 -1.80 -7.56 2.85
CA LEU A 58 -1.92 -6.13 3.08
C LEU A 58 -1.89 -5.76 4.56
N THR A 59 -1.83 -4.46 4.81
CA THR A 59 -1.98 -3.83 6.13
C THR A 59 -3.36 -3.19 6.27
N HIS A 60 -3.61 -2.54 7.40
CA HIS A 60 -4.83 -1.76 7.66
C HIS A 60 -5.10 -0.65 6.62
N ARG A 61 -4.05 -0.09 6.00
CA ARG A 61 -4.16 0.88 4.89
C ARG A 61 -4.15 0.14 3.55
N ASN A 62 -5.29 -0.40 3.16
CA ASN A 62 -5.40 -1.34 2.02
C ASN A 62 -6.31 -0.86 0.89
N ILE A 63 -7.08 0.21 1.10
CA ILE A 63 -8.13 0.68 0.19
C ILE A 63 -7.65 0.85 -1.25
N HIS A 64 -6.48 1.44 -1.45
CA HIS A 64 -5.91 1.72 -2.78
C HIS A 64 -5.59 0.44 -3.56
N TYR A 65 -5.19 -0.64 -2.88
CA TYR A 65 -4.99 -1.96 -3.52
C TYR A 65 -6.32 -2.61 -3.91
N HIS A 66 -7.32 -2.55 -3.03
CA HIS A 66 -8.66 -3.04 -3.37
C HIS A 66 -9.24 -2.31 -4.57
N LEU A 67 -9.12 -0.98 -4.63
CA LEU A 67 -9.57 -0.16 -5.74
C LEU A 67 -8.76 -0.41 -7.02
N SER A 68 -7.46 -0.62 -6.94
CA SER A 68 -6.60 -0.89 -8.09
C SER A 68 -6.84 -2.26 -8.72
N LEU A 69 -7.13 -3.29 -7.91
CA LEU A 69 -7.41 -4.65 -8.36
C LEU A 69 -8.89 -4.88 -8.73
N SER A 70 -9.78 -4.03 -8.24
CA SER A 70 -11.22 -4.09 -8.49
C SER A 70 -11.67 -2.91 -9.35
N LYS A 71 -12.43 -3.15 -10.39
CA LYS A 71 -12.96 -2.05 -11.22
C LYS A 71 -14.18 -1.37 -10.59
N THR A 72 -14.82 -2.02 -9.62
CA THR A 72 -16.05 -1.54 -8.99
C THR A 72 -15.79 -1.00 -7.58
N LEU A 73 -16.33 0.17 -7.30
CA LEU A 73 -16.26 0.81 -5.98
C LEU A 73 -17.30 0.20 -5.01
N ASN A 74 -18.46 -0.23 -5.53
CA ASN A 74 -19.59 -0.63 -4.71
C ASN A 74 -19.30 -1.78 -3.75
N SER A 75 -18.56 -2.81 -4.18
CA SER A 75 -18.21 -3.94 -3.32
C SER A 75 -17.38 -3.55 -2.11
N SER A 76 -16.52 -2.53 -2.25
CA SER A 76 -15.76 -1.97 -1.11
C SER A 76 -16.66 -1.14 -0.20
N ILE A 77 -17.55 -0.31 -0.75
CA ILE A 77 -18.50 0.48 0.04
C ILE A 77 -19.39 -0.46 0.85
N GLU A 78 -19.95 -1.50 0.23
CA GLU A 78 -20.80 -2.47 0.91
C GLU A 78 -20.07 -3.26 1.99
N ALA A 79 -18.79 -3.58 1.80
CA ALA A 79 -17.97 -4.18 2.83
C ALA A 79 -17.74 -3.23 4.01
N TYR A 80 -17.53 -1.94 3.76
CA TYR A 80 -17.39 -0.93 4.82
C TYR A 80 -18.71 -0.63 5.55
N GLU A 81 -19.84 -0.87 4.91
CA GLU A 81 -21.17 -0.86 5.53
C GLU A 81 -21.50 -2.17 6.26
N LEU A 82 -20.59 -3.15 6.27
CA LEU A 82 -20.78 -4.49 6.85
C LEU A 82 -21.97 -5.26 6.26
N LYS A 83 -22.29 -5.00 4.99
CA LYS A 83 -23.39 -5.65 4.28
C LYS A 83 -22.99 -7.02 3.75
N ARG A 84 -23.92 -7.99 3.81
CA ARG A 84 -23.70 -9.35 3.29
C ARG A 84 -23.30 -9.42 1.80
N LYS A 85 -23.72 -8.47 0.98
CA LYS A 85 -23.36 -8.40 -0.44
C LYS A 85 -21.99 -7.76 -0.70
N GLY A 86 -21.36 -7.16 0.31
CA GLY A 86 -20.01 -6.64 0.24
C GLY A 86 -18.95 -7.74 0.16
N LEU A 87 -17.70 -7.34 -0.06
CA LEU A 87 -16.57 -8.27 -0.09
C LEU A 87 -16.57 -9.17 1.14
N GLU A 88 -16.37 -10.48 0.92
CA GLU A 88 -16.34 -11.52 1.96
C GLU A 88 -17.54 -11.41 2.94
N SER A 89 -18.70 -11.09 2.39
CA SER A 89 -19.97 -10.94 3.13
C SER A 89 -19.96 -9.88 4.22
N GLY A 90 -19.10 -8.85 4.10
CA GLY A 90 -19.01 -7.74 5.05
C GLY A 90 -18.44 -8.08 6.42
N LYS A 91 -17.82 -9.26 6.59
CA LYS A 91 -17.38 -9.76 7.91
C LYS A 91 -16.13 -9.08 8.47
N TYR A 92 -15.26 -8.54 7.60
CA TYR A 92 -13.90 -8.14 8.01
C TYR A 92 -13.71 -6.63 8.20
N GLY A 93 -14.73 -5.83 7.88
CA GLY A 93 -14.61 -4.36 7.94
C GLY A 93 -13.55 -3.84 6.97
N SER A 94 -12.90 -2.72 7.31
CA SER A 94 -11.91 -2.07 6.44
C SER A 94 -10.48 -2.56 6.68
N MET A 95 -10.07 -2.72 7.95
CA MET A 95 -8.67 -2.97 8.31
C MET A 95 -8.20 -4.41 8.06
N ASN A 96 -9.13 -5.35 7.96
CA ASN A 96 -8.85 -6.77 7.70
C ASN A 96 -9.52 -7.25 6.41
N LEU A 97 -9.89 -6.31 5.53
CA LEU A 97 -10.60 -6.61 4.29
C LEU A 97 -9.73 -7.47 3.37
N ILE A 98 -10.30 -8.55 2.86
CA ILE A 98 -9.70 -9.43 1.87
C ILE A 98 -10.57 -9.50 0.62
N ASN A 99 -9.99 -9.96 -0.47
CA ASN A 99 -10.68 -10.22 -1.73
C ASN A 99 -10.00 -11.41 -2.42
N LYS A 100 -10.37 -12.62 -2.01
CA LYS A 100 -9.76 -13.87 -2.48
C LYS A 100 -9.82 -14.00 -4.00
N LYS A 101 -10.94 -13.57 -4.62
CA LYS A 101 -11.12 -13.59 -6.09
C LYS A 101 -10.11 -12.71 -6.82
N LYS A 102 -9.55 -11.69 -6.15
CA LYS A 102 -8.53 -10.79 -6.69
C LYS A 102 -7.13 -11.05 -6.12
N GLY A 103 -6.92 -12.18 -5.46
CA GLY A 103 -5.63 -12.55 -4.89
C GLY A 103 -5.25 -11.85 -3.59
N ILE A 104 -6.10 -10.97 -3.04
CA ILE A 104 -5.89 -10.39 -1.70
C ILE A 104 -6.37 -11.40 -0.67
N ILE A 105 -5.43 -12.16 -0.10
CA ILE A 105 -5.76 -13.34 0.71
C ILE A 105 -5.64 -13.11 2.21
N TYR A 106 -4.92 -12.06 2.61
CA TYR A 106 -4.72 -11.74 4.01
C TYR A 106 -4.55 -10.23 4.20
N THR A 107 -5.11 -9.70 5.26
CA THR A 107 -4.93 -8.30 5.68
C THR A 107 -4.95 -8.25 7.20
N SER A 108 -3.97 -7.57 7.81
CA SER A 108 -3.86 -7.44 9.26
C SER A 108 -3.85 -5.99 9.70
N SER A 109 -4.53 -5.71 10.80
CA SER A 109 -4.44 -4.44 11.51
C SER A 109 -3.27 -4.36 12.48
N ILE A 110 -2.65 -5.50 12.80
CA ILE A 110 -1.48 -5.60 13.67
C ILE A 110 -0.22 -5.37 12.84
N LEU A 111 0.63 -4.42 13.28
CA LEU A 111 1.89 -4.10 12.60
C LEU A 111 2.79 -5.33 12.53
N GLY A 112 3.40 -5.54 11.36
CA GLY A 112 4.33 -6.65 11.12
C GLY A 112 3.71 -8.05 11.03
N ASN A 113 2.47 -8.25 11.46
CA ASN A 113 1.84 -9.58 11.54
C ASN A 113 1.71 -10.28 10.16
N ASN A 114 1.48 -9.53 9.09
CA ASN A 114 1.35 -10.07 7.74
C ASN A 114 2.68 -10.61 7.15
N LEU A 115 3.81 -10.25 7.74
CA LEU A 115 5.14 -10.63 7.26
C LEU A 115 5.41 -12.14 7.47
N PRO A 116 5.33 -12.71 8.69
CA PRO A 116 5.50 -14.15 8.87
C PRO A 116 4.39 -14.96 8.19
N VAL A 117 3.16 -14.43 8.10
CA VAL A 117 2.09 -15.09 7.33
C VAL A 117 2.47 -15.21 5.85
N SER A 118 3.12 -14.17 5.29
CA SER A 118 3.57 -14.19 3.90
C SER A 118 4.62 -15.27 3.61
N LEU A 119 5.45 -15.64 4.59
CA LEU A 119 6.40 -16.75 4.46
C LEU A 119 5.68 -18.08 4.23
N GLY A 120 4.67 -18.37 5.08
CA GLY A 120 3.87 -19.61 4.94
C GLY A 120 3.18 -19.68 3.57
N VAL A 121 2.60 -18.54 3.13
CA VAL A 121 1.96 -18.44 1.80
C VAL A 121 2.98 -18.64 0.68
N ALA A 122 4.14 -18.01 0.74
CA ALA A 122 5.18 -18.13 -0.27
C ALA A 122 5.78 -19.54 -0.29
N TYR A 123 5.98 -20.15 0.87
CA TYR A 123 6.45 -21.53 0.99
C TYR A 123 5.49 -22.53 0.35
N ALA A 124 4.20 -22.42 0.65
CA ALA A 124 3.16 -23.27 0.05
C ALA A 124 3.06 -23.11 -1.49
N GLN A 125 3.65 -22.06 -2.05
CA GLN A 125 3.67 -21.77 -3.47
C GLN A 125 5.07 -21.83 -4.09
N LYS A 126 6.07 -22.36 -3.35
CA LYS A 126 7.48 -22.37 -3.77
C LYS A 126 7.67 -22.96 -5.17
N ASN A 127 7.00 -24.05 -5.47
CA ASN A 127 7.10 -24.76 -6.76
C ASN A 127 6.21 -24.19 -7.88
N LYS A 128 5.43 -23.14 -7.60
CA LYS A 128 4.54 -22.50 -8.59
C LYS A 128 5.24 -21.30 -9.26
N LYS A 129 4.79 -20.96 -10.47
CA LYS A 129 5.34 -19.82 -11.24
C LYS A 129 4.76 -18.45 -10.86
N ASN A 130 4.33 -18.27 -9.61
CA ASN A 130 3.75 -17.02 -9.12
C ASN A 130 4.64 -16.36 -8.06
N VAL A 131 4.33 -15.11 -7.76
CA VAL A 131 5.02 -14.28 -6.77
C VAL A 131 4.03 -13.91 -5.66
N VAL A 132 4.51 -13.86 -4.43
CA VAL A 132 3.76 -13.33 -3.30
C VAL A 132 4.24 -11.91 -3.03
N PHE A 133 3.32 -10.98 -2.89
CA PHE A 133 3.57 -9.62 -2.44
C PHE A 133 3.07 -9.46 -1.01
N VAL A 134 3.88 -8.92 -0.15
CA VAL A 134 3.45 -8.46 1.17
C VAL A 134 3.73 -6.97 1.30
N VAL A 135 2.67 -6.20 1.50
CA VAL A 135 2.78 -4.75 1.72
C VAL A 135 2.94 -4.50 3.21
N THR A 136 3.88 -3.64 3.56
CA THR A 136 4.14 -3.23 4.94
C THR A 136 4.44 -1.73 5.00
N GLY A 137 4.51 -1.14 6.18
CA GLY A 137 4.82 0.28 6.37
C GLY A 137 6.14 0.52 7.09
N ASP A 138 6.61 1.77 7.07
CA ASP A 138 7.83 2.20 7.77
C ASP A 138 7.80 1.96 9.29
N GLY A 139 6.61 1.99 9.91
CA GLY A 139 6.46 1.62 11.32
C GLY A 139 6.50 0.11 11.55
N ALA A 140 6.01 -0.68 10.60
CA ALA A 140 5.98 -2.14 10.75
C ALA A 140 7.36 -2.81 10.56
N ILE A 141 8.29 -2.16 9.86
CA ILE A 141 9.68 -2.65 9.76
C ILE A 141 10.47 -2.45 11.08
N GLU A 142 9.90 -1.78 12.07
CA GLU A 142 10.46 -1.66 13.43
C GLU A 142 10.21 -2.94 14.25
N GLU A 143 9.27 -3.77 13.83
CA GLU A 143 8.98 -5.06 14.46
C GLU A 143 10.04 -6.11 14.10
N GLY A 144 10.44 -6.93 15.07
CA GLY A 144 11.39 -8.02 14.87
C GLY A 144 10.98 -8.99 13.77
N SER A 145 9.67 -9.19 13.60
CA SER A 145 9.09 -10.05 12.56
C SER A 145 9.46 -9.65 11.12
N PHE A 146 9.79 -8.39 10.85
CA PHE A 146 10.28 -7.98 9.54
C PHE A 146 11.64 -8.58 9.23
N TRP A 147 12.59 -8.42 10.13
CA TRP A 147 13.98 -8.87 9.97
C TRP A 147 14.06 -10.37 9.88
N GLU A 148 13.39 -11.06 10.79
CA GLU A 148 13.27 -12.52 10.80
C GLU A 148 12.65 -13.05 9.50
N SER A 149 11.55 -12.42 9.04
CA SER A 149 10.90 -12.81 7.79
C SER A 149 11.81 -12.65 6.58
N CYS A 150 12.59 -11.58 6.51
CA CYS A 150 13.56 -11.35 5.43
C CYS A 150 14.63 -12.45 5.40
N VAL A 151 15.23 -12.76 6.57
CA VAL A 151 16.26 -13.81 6.70
C VAL A 151 15.70 -15.17 6.31
N LEU A 152 14.53 -15.54 6.84
CA LEU A 152 13.92 -16.84 6.55
C LEU A 152 13.46 -16.97 5.09
N ALA A 153 12.90 -15.89 4.50
CA ALA A 153 12.55 -15.86 3.08
C ALA A 153 13.76 -16.16 2.20
N LYS A 154 14.92 -15.57 2.54
CA LYS A 154 16.17 -15.81 1.82
C LYS A 154 16.67 -17.24 2.00
N SER A 155 16.69 -17.74 3.23
CA SER A 155 17.14 -19.13 3.53
C SER A 155 16.31 -20.17 2.78
N LEU A 156 15.02 -19.90 2.58
CA LEU A 156 14.09 -20.79 1.87
C LEU A 156 13.99 -20.50 0.36
N ASN A 157 14.69 -19.50 -0.16
CA ASN A 157 14.62 -19.05 -1.56
C ASN A 157 13.19 -18.82 -2.06
N LEU A 158 12.41 -18.02 -1.32
CA LEU A 158 11.01 -17.77 -1.61
C LEU A 158 10.84 -16.65 -2.66
N LYS A 159 9.90 -16.83 -3.59
CA LYS A 159 9.47 -15.78 -4.53
C LYS A 159 8.53 -14.80 -3.82
N LEU A 160 9.12 -14.02 -2.91
CA LEU A 160 8.42 -13.08 -2.03
C LEU A 160 8.97 -11.66 -2.19
N ILE A 161 8.08 -10.70 -2.38
CA ILE A 161 8.39 -9.27 -2.47
C ILE A 161 7.82 -8.56 -1.26
N PHE A 162 8.71 -8.00 -0.42
CA PHE A 162 8.37 -7.10 0.68
C PHE A 162 8.26 -5.69 0.14
N ALA A 163 7.04 -5.17 -0.03
CA ALA A 163 6.79 -3.80 -0.48
C ALA A 163 6.63 -2.89 0.74
N VAL A 164 7.66 -2.09 1.02
CA VAL A 164 7.70 -1.17 2.17
C VAL A 164 7.20 0.21 1.75
N GLU A 165 6.01 0.57 2.17
CA GLU A 165 5.43 1.91 2.01
C GLU A 165 6.00 2.87 3.06
N ASN A 166 7.08 3.57 2.72
CA ASN A 166 7.74 4.52 3.60
C ASN A 166 7.14 5.93 3.43
N ASN A 167 6.15 6.24 4.26
CA ASN A 167 5.50 7.55 4.29
C ASN A 167 5.98 8.45 5.45
N ASP A 168 7.05 8.04 6.15
CA ASP A 168 7.66 8.74 7.29
C ASP A 168 6.81 8.79 8.57
N TRP A 169 5.63 8.14 8.59
CA TRP A 169 4.69 8.27 9.69
C TRP A 169 4.08 6.94 10.11
N SER A 170 4.09 6.68 11.41
CA SER A 170 3.28 5.64 12.04
C SER A 170 2.35 6.31 13.05
N MET A 171 1.04 6.21 12.84
CA MET A 171 0.01 6.97 13.53
C MET A 171 0.34 8.49 13.54
N TYR A 172 0.82 9.02 14.66
CA TYR A 172 1.08 10.45 14.88
C TYR A 172 2.55 10.77 15.12
N SER A 173 3.45 9.80 14.93
CA SER A 173 4.88 9.93 15.15
C SER A 173 5.65 9.77 13.84
N SER A 174 6.60 10.67 13.58
CA SER A 174 7.52 10.56 12.45
C SER A 174 8.63 9.54 12.75
N ILE A 175 9.34 9.08 11.71
CA ILE A 175 10.47 8.15 11.89
C ILE A 175 11.50 8.71 12.89
N LYS A 176 11.85 9.98 12.77
CA LYS A 176 12.85 10.61 13.66
C LYS A 176 12.43 10.65 15.14
N ASP A 177 11.11 10.60 15.40
CA ASP A 177 10.59 10.60 16.77
C ASP A 177 10.56 9.17 17.37
N ARG A 178 10.66 8.14 16.53
CA ARG A 178 10.55 6.73 16.93
C ARG A 178 11.88 5.99 16.97
N ARG A 179 12.79 6.28 16.04
CA ARG A 179 14.03 5.52 15.87
C ARG A 179 15.09 6.24 15.07
N SER A 180 16.30 5.72 15.13
CA SER A 180 17.41 6.07 14.23
C SER A 180 17.10 5.62 12.78
N LYS A 181 17.84 6.19 11.83
CA LYS A 181 17.70 5.86 10.41
C LYS A 181 18.13 4.41 10.13
N ILE A 182 17.24 3.64 9.52
CA ILE A 182 17.51 2.30 9.00
C ILE A 182 17.89 2.41 7.52
N ASN A 183 18.94 1.71 7.10
CA ASN A 183 19.32 1.59 5.69
C ASN A 183 18.93 0.21 5.18
N LEU A 184 17.73 0.12 4.59
CA LEU A 184 17.21 -1.14 4.07
C LEU A 184 18.02 -1.70 2.91
N LYS A 185 18.71 -0.84 2.12
CA LYS A 185 19.60 -1.31 1.06
C LYS A 185 20.78 -2.09 1.62
N LYS A 186 21.48 -1.51 2.60
CA LYS A 186 22.61 -2.20 3.25
C LYS A 186 22.20 -3.50 3.92
N PHE A 187 21.04 -3.52 4.56
CA PHE A 187 20.48 -4.74 5.13
C PHE A 187 20.19 -5.78 4.05
N ALA A 188 19.50 -5.40 2.97
CA ALA A 188 19.19 -6.31 1.87
C ALA A 188 20.47 -6.89 1.26
N ASP A 189 21.48 -6.04 1.00
CA ASP A 189 22.79 -6.45 0.47
C ASP A 189 23.48 -7.46 1.40
N SER A 190 23.46 -7.24 2.73
CA SER A 190 24.16 -8.08 3.71
C SER A 190 23.63 -9.51 3.79
N ILE A 191 22.35 -9.73 3.49
CA ILE A 191 21.71 -11.07 3.48
C ILE A 191 21.38 -11.59 2.07
N GLY A 192 21.78 -10.85 1.03
CA GLY A 192 21.61 -11.24 -0.37
C GLY A 192 20.17 -11.17 -0.86
N LEU A 193 19.37 -10.21 -0.37
CA LEU A 193 18.07 -9.87 -0.94
C LEU A 193 18.23 -8.94 -2.14
N LYS A 194 17.36 -9.08 -3.12
CA LYS A 194 17.25 -8.06 -4.17
C LYS A 194 16.62 -6.79 -3.57
N TYR A 195 17.17 -5.62 -3.90
CA TYR A 195 16.62 -4.34 -3.44
C TYR A 195 16.24 -3.42 -4.58
N LEU A 196 15.10 -2.74 -4.46
CA LEU A 196 14.63 -1.72 -5.39
C LEU A 196 14.11 -0.51 -4.59
N TYR A 197 14.61 0.69 -4.92
CA TYR A 197 14.10 1.94 -4.36
C TYR A 197 13.27 2.71 -5.38
N LEU A 198 12.11 3.20 -4.95
CA LEU A 198 11.16 3.97 -5.76
C LEU A 198 10.82 5.28 -5.05
N GLU A 199 11.00 6.44 -5.73
CA GLU A 199 10.71 7.77 -5.16
C GLU A 199 10.12 8.76 -6.16
N SER A 200 10.05 8.39 -7.45
CA SER A 200 9.55 9.29 -8.50
C SER A 200 8.07 9.63 -8.35
N ASN A 201 7.30 8.77 -7.68
CA ASN A 201 5.85 8.81 -7.59
C ASN A 201 5.14 8.82 -8.96
N ASP A 202 5.84 8.36 -10.01
CA ASP A 202 5.34 8.21 -11.37
C ASP A 202 4.83 6.78 -11.59
N VAL A 203 3.57 6.66 -11.98
CA VAL A 203 2.90 5.36 -12.16
C VAL A 203 3.50 4.54 -13.32
N VAL A 204 3.99 5.20 -14.37
CA VAL A 204 4.59 4.55 -15.54
C VAL A 204 5.98 4.02 -15.19
N ASP A 205 6.79 4.84 -14.52
CA ASP A 205 8.11 4.45 -14.01
C ASP A 205 7.98 3.27 -13.03
N TYR A 206 7.07 3.38 -12.06
CA TYR A 206 6.82 2.31 -11.10
C TYR A 206 6.35 1.01 -11.77
N PHE A 207 5.44 1.12 -12.75
CA PHE A 207 4.98 -0.05 -13.51
C PHE A 207 6.15 -0.78 -14.20
N LYS A 208 7.03 -0.05 -14.90
CA LYS A 208 8.17 -0.63 -15.61
C LYS A 208 9.15 -1.29 -14.64
N LYS A 209 9.53 -0.58 -13.57
CA LYS A 209 10.48 -1.08 -12.57
C LYS A 209 9.95 -2.30 -11.82
N ILE A 210 8.68 -2.28 -11.38
CA ILE A 210 8.05 -3.41 -10.69
C ILE A 210 7.92 -4.61 -11.63
N LYS A 211 7.62 -4.40 -12.92
CA LYS A 211 7.56 -5.47 -13.92
C LYS A 211 8.89 -6.22 -14.02
N SER A 212 9.98 -5.50 -14.24
CA SER A 212 11.32 -6.08 -14.36
C SER A 212 11.77 -6.73 -13.05
N TYR A 213 11.48 -6.08 -11.93
CA TYR A 213 11.81 -6.59 -10.60
C TYR A 213 11.07 -7.90 -10.27
N LYS A 214 9.76 -7.93 -10.51
CA LYS A 214 8.94 -9.15 -10.33
C LYS A 214 9.44 -10.30 -11.21
N GLN A 215 9.79 -10.00 -12.45
CA GLN A 215 10.33 -11.01 -13.37
C GLN A 215 11.65 -11.59 -12.83
N PHE A 216 12.56 -10.73 -12.37
CA PHE A 216 13.81 -11.18 -11.75
C PHE A 216 13.59 -12.08 -10.54
N ILE A 217 12.69 -11.68 -9.61
CA ILE A 217 12.34 -12.49 -8.42
C ILE A 217 11.80 -13.87 -8.83
N LYS A 218 10.95 -13.88 -9.86
CA LYS A 218 10.33 -15.12 -10.35
C LYS A 218 11.32 -16.08 -10.98
N GLU A 219 12.24 -15.57 -11.79
CA GLU A 219 13.24 -16.36 -12.54
C GLU A 219 14.33 -16.91 -11.62
N ASN A 220 14.79 -16.10 -10.68
CA ASN A 220 15.90 -16.48 -9.81
C ASN A 220 15.45 -17.14 -8.49
N SER A 221 14.14 -17.22 -8.23
CA SER A 221 13.60 -17.75 -6.96
C SER A 221 14.27 -17.13 -5.73
N VAL A 222 14.40 -15.80 -5.71
CA VAL A 222 14.97 -15.04 -4.59
C VAL A 222 13.96 -14.07 -4.04
N PRO A 223 13.94 -13.80 -2.74
CA PRO A 223 13.12 -12.73 -2.18
C PRO A 223 13.75 -11.36 -2.38
N GLY A 224 12.93 -10.31 -2.21
CA GLY A 224 13.45 -8.97 -2.30
C GLY A 224 12.60 -7.91 -1.62
N ILE A 225 13.19 -6.72 -1.46
CA ILE A 225 12.57 -5.55 -0.86
C ILE A 225 12.38 -4.49 -1.93
N VAL A 226 11.15 -3.96 -2.02
CA VAL A 226 10.81 -2.75 -2.75
C VAL A 226 10.50 -1.67 -1.74
N GLU A 227 11.42 -0.74 -1.50
CA GLU A 227 11.18 0.41 -0.65
C GLU A 227 10.64 1.57 -1.49
N VAL A 228 9.50 2.12 -1.09
CA VAL A 228 8.85 3.19 -1.82
C VAL A 228 8.68 4.41 -0.93
N LYS A 229 9.33 5.53 -1.32
CA LYS A 229 9.09 6.81 -0.65
C LYS A 229 7.75 7.36 -1.08
N LEU A 230 6.85 7.52 -0.13
CA LEU A 230 5.48 7.98 -0.32
C LEU A 230 5.17 9.18 0.56
N HIS A 231 4.07 9.84 0.25
CA HIS A 231 3.52 10.89 1.09
C HIS A 231 2.01 10.68 1.21
N THR A 232 1.53 10.46 2.42
CA THR A 232 0.09 10.44 2.67
C THR A 232 -0.42 11.88 2.59
N LEU A 233 -1.27 12.16 1.61
CA LEU A 233 -1.85 13.49 1.41
C LEU A 233 -3.03 13.70 2.38
N GLY A 234 -3.12 14.90 2.90
CA GLY A 234 -4.05 15.28 3.96
C GLY A 234 -3.37 15.41 5.31
N PHE A 235 -4.04 16.11 6.21
CA PHE A 235 -3.59 16.30 7.58
C PHE A 235 -4.79 16.36 8.52
N LYS A 236 -4.55 16.16 9.80
CA LYS A 236 -5.49 16.45 10.88
C LYS A 236 -4.97 17.57 11.74
N THR A 237 -5.87 18.43 12.20
CA THR A 237 -5.56 19.40 13.26
C THR A 237 -5.98 18.80 14.58
N ILE A 238 -5.04 18.69 15.52
CA ILE A 238 -5.34 18.40 16.93
C ILE A 238 -5.05 19.61 17.77
N GLN A 239 -5.94 19.90 18.71
CA GLN A 239 -5.74 20.95 19.70
C GLN A 239 -5.17 20.34 20.96
N ARG A 240 -3.97 20.79 21.36
CA ARG A 240 -3.37 20.45 22.66
C ARG A 240 -2.92 21.75 23.31
N GLU A 241 -3.25 21.92 24.58
CA GLU A 241 -2.78 23.06 25.40
C GLU A 241 -2.88 24.42 24.68
N ASN A 242 -4.04 24.73 24.12
CA ASN A 242 -4.32 25.96 23.36
C ASN A 242 -3.49 26.13 22.06
N LYS A 243 -2.72 25.12 21.63
CA LYS A 243 -1.99 25.16 20.35
C LYS A 243 -2.60 24.19 19.35
N LYS A 244 -2.83 24.67 18.12
CA LYS A 244 -3.19 23.79 16.99
C LYS A 244 -1.93 23.13 16.47
N LYS A 245 -1.85 21.78 16.54
CA LYS A 245 -0.79 20.99 15.93
C LYS A 245 -1.34 20.28 14.69
N PHE A 246 -0.65 20.46 13.58
CA PHE A 246 -0.91 19.71 12.36
C PHE A 246 -0.21 18.34 12.47
N ILE A 247 -0.95 17.28 12.23
CA ILE A 247 -0.42 15.92 12.20
C ILE A 247 -0.74 15.28 10.86
N ASN A 248 0.11 14.32 10.46
CA ASN A 248 -0.15 13.55 9.26
C ASN A 248 -1.48 12.80 9.37
N TYR A 249 -2.16 12.64 8.23
CA TYR A 249 -3.41 11.89 8.17
C TYR A 249 -3.18 10.42 8.52
N HIS A 250 -4.04 9.86 9.37
CA HIS A 250 -4.02 8.43 9.70
C HIS A 250 -5.31 7.74 9.26
N HIS A 251 -6.47 8.11 9.83
CA HIS A 251 -7.77 7.48 9.53
C HIS A 251 -8.93 8.48 9.61
N GLY A 252 -10.09 8.05 9.11
CA GLY A 252 -11.33 8.83 9.09
C GLY A 252 -11.44 9.73 7.86
N GLY A 253 -12.40 10.65 7.86
CA GLY A 253 -12.58 11.61 6.78
C GLY A 253 -11.63 12.80 6.91
N ILE A 254 -11.14 13.27 5.78
CA ILE A 254 -10.37 14.51 5.67
C ILE A 254 -11.35 15.61 5.27
N LYS A 255 -11.58 16.57 6.16
CA LYS A 255 -12.57 17.66 5.93
C LYS A 255 -12.01 18.75 5.06
N ASP A 256 -10.76 19.13 5.29
CA ASP A 256 -10.15 20.34 4.71
C ASP A 256 -9.13 19.96 3.60
N LEU A 257 -9.57 19.09 2.65
CA LEU A 257 -8.76 18.79 1.47
C LEU A 257 -8.68 20.06 0.59
N LYS A 258 -7.45 20.51 0.35
CA LYS A 258 -7.19 21.57 -0.61
C LYS A 258 -6.99 20.97 -2.00
N PHE A 259 -7.74 21.46 -2.96
CA PHE A 259 -7.62 21.07 -4.36
C PHE A 259 -6.96 22.21 -5.15
N TYR A 260 -5.95 21.87 -5.95
CA TYR A 260 -5.32 22.81 -6.88
C TYR A 260 -5.92 22.72 -8.29
N ASP A 261 -6.49 21.56 -8.60
CA ASP A 261 -7.25 21.27 -9.80
C ASP A 261 -8.04 19.97 -9.53
N ASN A 262 -9.34 19.98 -9.64
CA ASN A 262 -10.35 18.91 -9.38
C ASN A 262 -9.91 17.73 -8.49
N ILE A 263 -8.74 17.10 -8.75
CA ILE A 263 -8.22 15.92 -8.05
C ILE A 263 -6.75 16.04 -7.61
N ILE A 264 -6.08 17.15 -7.94
CA ILE A 264 -4.70 17.43 -7.50
C ILE A 264 -4.74 18.00 -6.08
N LEU A 265 -4.07 17.34 -5.16
CA LEU A 265 -4.02 17.72 -3.74
C LEU A 265 -2.69 18.40 -3.35
N SER A 266 -1.66 18.30 -4.18
CA SER A 266 -0.38 18.99 -3.98
C SER A 266 0.31 19.28 -5.31
N LYS A 267 0.82 20.50 -5.49
CA LYS A 267 1.65 20.90 -6.65
C LYS A 267 3.12 20.49 -6.43
N SER A 268 3.37 19.20 -6.17
CA SER A 268 4.73 18.68 -5.95
C SER A 268 4.80 17.19 -6.25
N LYS A 269 6.00 16.62 -6.25
CA LYS A 269 6.25 15.17 -6.39
C LYS A 269 5.56 14.32 -5.31
N LYS A 270 4.97 14.92 -4.27
CA LYS A 270 4.18 14.23 -3.25
C LYS A 270 2.85 13.69 -3.80
N ASP A 271 2.34 14.30 -4.87
CA ASP A 271 1.08 13.90 -5.48
C ASP A 271 1.32 13.20 -6.83
N PRO A 272 1.02 11.89 -6.95
CA PRO A 272 1.23 11.17 -8.21
C PRO A 272 0.36 11.69 -9.36
N ILE A 273 -0.78 12.35 -9.06
CA ILE A 273 -1.60 12.98 -10.11
C ILE A 273 -0.90 14.23 -10.67
N PHE A 274 -0.25 15.01 -9.81
CA PHE A 274 0.55 16.15 -10.26
C PHE A 274 1.75 15.68 -11.10
N VAL A 275 2.50 14.68 -10.63
CA VAL A 275 3.63 14.09 -11.37
C VAL A 275 3.17 13.62 -12.76
N MET A 276 2.06 12.89 -12.83
CA MET A 276 1.49 12.38 -14.08
C MET A 276 1.14 13.51 -15.08
N LYS A 277 0.65 14.67 -14.61
CA LYS A 277 0.28 15.81 -15.48
C LYS A 277 1.49 16.63 -15.91
N SER A 278 2.60 16.54 -15.15
CA SER A 278 3.85 17.26 -15.44
C SER A 278 4.80 16.47 -16.32
N SER A 279 4.53 15.19 -16.55
CA SER A 279 5.22 14.26 -17.48
C SER A 279 4.41 14.04 -18.77
#